data_5ccc1713c626111768cea1830e856cd2
#
_entry.id   5ccc1713c626111768cea1830e856cd2
#
_cell.length_a   1.000
_cell.length_b   1.000
_cell.length_c   1.000
_cell.angle_alpha   90.00
_cell.angle_beta   90.00
_cell.angle_gamma   90.00
#
_symmetry.space_group_name_H-M   'P 1'
#
loop_
_entity.id
_entity.type
_entity.pdbx_description
1 polymer ?
#
loop_
_entity_poly.entity_id
_entity_poly.type
_entity_poly.pdbx_seq_one_letter_code
_entity_poly.pdbx_strand_id
1 'polypeptide(L)'
;GLAGRAMRRIGAVEFATTIAPGLRDVLLTGKVKEVVTRTAKDARPKHSVYDAVVVDSPPTGRIARFLDVTKAVSDLAKGGPVHSQAEGVVKLLHSDLTAIHLVTLLEALPIQETVEAIQELREMDLPIGSVIVNRTIPAYLAPDDLAKAAEGDVDADAVRSGLATAGITLSDTDFAGLLTETIQHATRVAARAESAEQ
;
A
#
# COMPACT_ATOMS: atom_id res chain seq x y z
N GLY A 1 -12.49 -5.26 -41.77
CA GLY A 1 -13.56 -5.48 -40.80
C GLY A 1 -13.29 -4.84 -39.46
N LEU A 2 -14.30 -4.65 -38.62
CA LEU A 2 -14.20 -4.05 -37.26
C LEU A 2 -13.19 -4.76 -36.34
N ALA A 3 -13.12 -6.10 -36.44
CA ALA A 3 -12.16 -6.91 -35.65
C ALA A 3 -10.69 -6.61 -36.00
N GLY A 4 -10.34 -6.39 -37.26
CA GLY A 4 -8.98 -6.03 -37.67
C GLY A 4 -8.57 -4.61 -37.27
N ARG A 5 -9.55 -3.70 -37.06
CA ARG A 5 -9.29 -2.36 -36.51
C ARG A 5 -9.12 -2.39 -34.98
N ALA A 6 -9.87 -3.24 -34.28
CA ALA A 6 -9.71 -3.46 -32.84
C ALA A 6 -8.37 -4.12 -32.52
N MET A 7 -7.95 -5.17 -33.26
CA MET A 7 -6.65 -5.81 -33.11
C MET A 7 -5.48 -4.86 -33.43
N ARG A 8 -5.59 -4.00 -34.44
CA ARG A 8 -4.56 -2.98 -34.71
C ARG A 8 -4.50 -1.91 -33.60
N ARG A 9 -5.61 -1.58 -32.93
CA ARG A 9 -5.59 -0.68 -31.79
C ARG A 9 -4.93 -1.31 -30.56
N ILE A 10 -5.18 -2.59 -30.31
CA ILE A 10 -4.53 -3.33 -29.21
C ILE A 10 -3.03 -3.44 -29.47
N GLY A 11 -2.60 -3.85 -30.66
CA GLY A 11 -1.19 -3.92 -31.01
C GLY A 11 -0.48 -2.55 -31.04
N ALA A 12 -1.18 -1.47 -31.39
CA ALA A 12 -0.62 -0.12 -31.34
C ALA A 12 -0.45 0.36 -29.89
N VAL A 13 -1.33 -0.03 -28.97
CA VAL A 13 -1.21 0.27 -27.52
C VAL A 13 -0.08 -0.52 -26.91
N GLU A 14 0.04 -1.82 -27.20
CA GLU A 14 1.17 -2.65 -26.74
C GLU A 14 2.51 -2.14 -27.30
N PHE A 15 2.55 -1.78 -28.58
CA PHE A 15 3.73 -1.20 -29.22
C PHE A 15 4.12 0.16 -28.59
N ALA A 16 3.14 1.03 -28.33
CA ALA A 16 3.39 2.32 -27.71
C ALA A 16 3.85 2.19 -26.24
N THR A 17 3.28 1.24 -25.48
CA THR A 17 3.71 0.99 -24.09
C THR A 17 5.09 0.33 -23.99
N THR A 18 5.51 -0.39 -25.01
CA THR A 18 6.86 -1.00 -25.06
C THR A 18 7.93 0.02 -25.44
N ILE A 19 7.60 0.99 -26.28
CA ILE A 19 8.56 1.99 -26.80
C ILE A 19 8.60 3.26 -25.96
N ALA A 20 7.50 3.62 -25.28
CA ALA A 20 7.42 4.81 -24.43
C ALA A 20 7.16 4.42 -22.96
N PRO A 21 8.22 4.16 -22.17
CA PRO A 21 8.08 3.97 -20.73
C PRO A 21 7.35 5.18 -20.11
N GLY A 22 6.30 4.92 -19.34
CA GLY A 22 5.45 5.97 -18.74
C GLY A 22 4.13 6.25 -19.48
N LEU A 23 3.98 5.92 -20.77
CA LEU A 23 2.69 6.08 -21.45
C LEU A 23 1.58 5.24 -20.79
N ARG A 24 1.92 4.05 -20.32
CA ARG A 24 1.00 3.20 -19.55
C ARG A 24 0.51 3.90 -18.29
N ASP A 25 1.41 4.55 -17.56
CA ASP A 25 1.11 5.24 -16.30
C ASP A 25 0.24 6.48 -16.57
N VAL A 26 0.51 7.22 -17.64
CA VAL A 26 -0.36 8.32 -18.12
C VAL A 26 -1.77 7.83 -18.47
N LEU A 27 -1.89 6.69 -19.14
CA LEU A 27 -3.20 6.14 -19.50
C LEU A 27 -3.98 5.66 -18.26
N LEU A 28 -3.30 5.01 -17.31
CA LEU A 28 -3.92 4.55 -16.07
C LEU A 28 -4.38 5.72 -15.19
N THR A 29 -3.50 6.70 -14.94
CA THR A 29 -3.84 7.90 -14.18
C THR A 29 -4.88 8.77 -14.88
N GLY A 30 -4.85 8.82 -16.21
CA GLY A 30 -5.90 9.44 -17.03
C GLY A 30 -7.26 8.78 -16.85
N LYS A 31 -7.30 7.46 -16.67
CA LYS A 31 -8.54 6.74 -16.37
C LYS A 31 -9.04 7.06 -14.95
N VAL A 32 -8.16 7.18 -13.99
CA VAL A 32 -8.51 7.62 -12.63
C VAL A 32 -9.15 9.02 -12.68
N LYS A 33 -8.53 9.97 -13.36
CA LYS A 33 -9.11 11.30 -13.56
C LYS A 33 -10.51 11.25 -14.17
N GLU A 34 -10.71 10.45 -15.21
CA GLU A 34 -12.03 10.28 -15.84
C GLU A 34 -13.08 9.81 -14.84
N VAL A 35 -12.72 8.84 -13.98
CA VAL A 35 -13.63 8.28 -12.97
C VAL A 35 -13.94 9.31 -11.88
N VAL A 36 -12.94 10.03 -11.38
CA VAL A 36 -13.10 11.08 -10.36
C VAL A 36 -13.98 12.22 -10.85
N THR A 37 -13.81 12.64 -12.12
CA THR A 37 -14.56 13.77 -12.69
C THR A 37 -15.91 13.37 -13.30
N ARG A 38 -16.26 12.07 -13.26
CA ARG A 38 -17.51 11.59 -13.81
C ARG A 38 -18.70 12.07 -12.97
N THR A 39 -19.64 12.72 -13.64
CA THR A 39 -20.90 13.18 -13.04
C THR A 39 -22.07 12.30 -13.45
N ALA A 40 -23.06 12.18 -12.58
CA ALA A 40 -24.29 11.47 -12.88
C ALA A 40 -25.06 12.19 -14.01
N LYS A 41 -25.45 11.44 -15.05
CA LYS A 41 -26.03 12.02 -16.30
C LYS A 41 -27.35 12.75 -16.07
N ASP A 42 -28.18 12.23 -15.17
CA ASP A 42 -29.57 12.69 -14.97
C ASP A 42 -29.76 13.46 -13.65
N ALA A 43 -28.69 13.69 -12.90
CA ALA A 43 -28.78 14.38 -11.59
C ALA A 43 -28.81 15.89 -11.75
N ARG A 44 -29.71 16.55 -11.00
CA ARG A 44 -29.78 18.01 -10.85
C ARG A 44 -29.96 18.37 -9.38
N PRO A 45 -28.98 19.01 -8.73
CA PRO A 45 -27.69 19.46 -9.26
C PRO A 45 -26.76 18.31 -9.65
N LYS A 46 -25.82 18.57 -10.57
CA LYS A 46 -24.79 17.60 -10.96
C LYS A 46 -23.94 17.21 -9.75
N HIS A 47 -23.83 15.93 -9.46
CA HIS A 47 -22.95 15.39 -8.41
C HIS A 47 -22.05 14.30 -8.99
N SER A 48 -20.96 14.01 -8.33
CA SER A 48 -20.05 12.93 -8.69
C SER A 48 -20.77 11.59 -8.66
N VAL A 49 -20.38 10.67 -9.55
CA VAL A 49 -20.91 9.29 -9.57
C VAL A 49 -20.39 8.48 -8.38
N TYR A 50 -19.18 8.80 -7.91
CA TYR A 50 -18.52 8.12 -6.80
C TYR A 50 -18.18 9.14 -5.71
N ASP A 51 -18.36 8.76 -4.46
CA ASP A 51 -17.98 9.58 -3.30
C ASP A 51 -16.46 9.56 -3.09
N ALA A 52 -15.81 8.44 -3.42
CA ALA A 52 -14.37 8.26 -3.38
C ALA A 52 -13.89 7.30 -4.47
N VAL A 53 -12.65 7.46 -4.89
CA VAL A 53 -11.95 6.55 -5.82
C VAL A 53 -10.66 6.11 -5.17
N VAL A 54 -10.53 4.83 -4.89
CA VAL A 54 -9.31 4.23 -4.32
C VAL A 54 -8.50 3.62 -5.45
N VAL A 55 -7.22 3.98 -5.51
CA VAL A 55 -6.27 3.47 -6.49
C VAL A 55 -5.26 2.60 -5.77
N ASP A 56 -5.25 1.30 -6.10
CA ASP A 56 -4.20 0.38 -5.68
C ASP A 56 -2.96 0.63 -6.53
N SER A 57 -1.99 1.30 -5.95
CA SER A 57 -0.81 1.82 -6.62
C SER A 57 0.39 0.87 -6.52
N PRO A 58 1.42 1.02 -7.37
CA PRO A 58 2.64 0.26 -7.26
C PRO A 58 3.34 0.41 -5.90
N PRO A 59 4.26 -0.53 -5.54
CA PRO A 59 5.06 -0.44 -4.31
C PRO A 59 5.84 0.88 -4.19
N THR A 60 6.17 1.25 -2.95
CA THR A 60 6.86 2.51 -2.59
C THR A 60 8.05 2.86 -3.48
N GLY A 61 8.97 1.93 -3.74
CA GLY A 61 10.13 2.17 -4.62
C GLY A 61 9.82 2.48 -6.09
N ARG A 62 8.54 2.55 -6.50
CA ARG A 62 8.11 2.94 -7.85
C ARG A 62 6.99 3.98 -7.86
N ILE A 63 6.51 4.40 -6.70
CA ILE A 63 5.35 5.29 -6.63
C ILE A 63 5.66 6.67 -7.19
N ALA A 64 6.81 7.24 -6.88
CA ALA A 64 7.23 8.54 -7.40
C ALA A 64 7.26 8.54 -8.92
N ARG A 65 7.86 7.52 -9.53
CA ARG A 65 7.91 7.36 -11.00
C ARG A 65 6.52 7.18 -11.61
N PHE A 66 5.63 6.43 -10.94
CA PHE A 66 4.25 6.23 -11.40
C PHE A 66 3.44 7.52 -11.36
N LEU A 67 3.66 8.35 -10.35
CA LEU A 67 2.97 9.63 -10.17
C LEU A 67 3.65 10.80 -10.91
N ASP A 68 4.92 10.65 -11.32
CA ASP A 68 5.63 11.64 -12.15
C ASP A 68 5.14 11.63 -13.61
N VAL A 69 3.87 11.97 -13.75
CA VAL A 69 3.21 12.09 -15.05
C VAL A 69 3.79 13.27 -15.86
N THR A 70 4.35 14.27 -15.18
CA THR A 70 4.96 15.45 -15.78
C THR A 70 6.14 15.10 -16.68
N LYS A 71 7.00 14.18 -16.24
CA LYS A 71 8.15 13.75 -17.03
C LYS A 71 7.73 12.93 -18.25
N ALA A 72 6.76 12.02 -18.06
CA ALA A 72 6.21 11.23 -19.15
C ALA A 72 5.52 12.10 -20.24
N VAL A 73 4.93 13.22 -19.85
CA VAL A 73 4.30 14.19 -20.76
C VAL A 73 5.33 15.02 -21.51
N SER A 74 6.36 15.49 -20.82
CA SER A 74 7.46 16.24 -21.42
C SER A 74 8.14 15.47 -22.56
N ASP A 75 8.19 14.14 -22.44
CA ASP A 75 8.82 13.27 -23.41
C ASP A 75 7.88 12.89 -24.59
N LEU A 76 6.56 12.98 -24.42
CA LEU A 76 5.58 12.42 -25.37
C LEU A 76 4.99 13.41 -26.37
N ALA A 77 4.82 14.67 -26.05
CA ALA A 77 4.33 15.63 -27.02
C ALA A 77 4.34 17.09 -26.52
N LYS A 78 4.73 18.03 -27.32
CA LYS A 78 4.61 19.48 -27.09
C LYS A 78 3.19 20.01 -27.33
N GLY A 79 2.16 19.13 -27.35
CA GLY A 79 0.75 19.48 -27.52
C GLY A 79 -0.12 18.29 -27.94
N GLY A 80 -1.45 18.48 -27.94
CA GLY A 80 -2.43 17.48 -28.35
C GLY A 80 -3.24 16.86 -27.23
N PRO A 81 -4.17 15.90 -27.54
CA PRO A 81 -5.10 15.32 -26.56
C PRO A 81 -4.41 14.60 -25.38
N VAL A 82 -3.28 13.96 -25.62
CA VAL A 82 -2.51 13.26 -24.59
C VAL A 82 -1.88 14.25 -23.62
N HIS A 83 -1.33 15.35 -24.11
CA HIS A 83 -0.77 16.42 -23.29
C HIS A 83 -1.83 17.04 -22.36
N SER A 84 -2.97 17.44 -22.92
CA SER A 84 -4.08 18.01 -22.14
C SER A 84 -4.66 17.02 -21.11
N GLN A 85 -4.67 15.73 -21.43
CA GLN A 85 -5.10 14.70 -20.47
C GLN A 85 -4.13 14.61 -19.29
N ALA A 86 -2.87 14.63 -19.56
CA ALA A 86 -1.82 14.53 -18.54
C ALA A 86 -1.72 15.78 -17.67
N GLU A 87 -1.82 16.99 -18.23
CA GLU A 87 -1.93 18.22 -17.43
C GLU A 87 -3.11 18.13 -16.42
N GLY A 88 -4.23 17.59 -16.87
CA GLY A 88 -5.37 17.41 -16.00
C GLY A 88 -5.18 16.33 -14.94
N VAL A 89 -4.33 15.32 -15.15
CA VAL A 89 -3.92 14.35 -14.13
C VAL A 89 -3.01 15.03 -13.11
N VAL A 90 -1.98 15.75 -13.55
CA VAL A 90 -1.09 16.51 -12.67
C VAL A 90 -1.89 17.44 -11.76
N LYS A 91 -2.83 18.21 -12.35
CA LYS A 91 -3.70 19.10 -11.56
C LYS A 91 -4.54 18.36 -10.53
N LEU A 92 -5.05 17.16 -10.85
CA LEU A 92 -5.79 16.34 -9.89
C LEU A 92 -4.88 15.83 -8.77
N LEU A 93 -3.70 15.32 -9.10
CA LEU A 93 -2.76 14.75 -8.12
C LEU A 93 -2.28 15.81 -7.09
N HIS A 94 -2.14 17.08 -7.49
CA HIS A 94 -1.74 18.20 -6.61
C HIS A 94 -2.94 18.96 -6.00
N SER A 95 -4.15 18.41 -6.10
CA SER A 95 -5.34 19.06 -5.54
C SER A 95 -5.75 18.48 -4.19
N ASP A 96 -6.59 19.22 -3.47
CA ASP A 96 -7.22 18.79 -2.21
C ASP A 96 -8.14 17.57 -2.37
N LEU A 97 -8.39 17.11 -3.60
CA LEU A 97 -9.16 15.90 -3.89
C LEU A 97 -8.31 14.62 -3.84
N THR A 98 -6.99 14.76 -3.70
CA THR A 98 -6.05 13.63 -3.65
C THR A 98 -5.44 13.49 -2.26
N ALA A 99 -5.29 12.26 -1.80
CA ALA A 99 -4.50 11.92 -0.63
C ALA A 99 -3.74 10.61 -0.91
N ILE A 100 -2.43 10.61 -0.71
CA ILE A 100 -1.57 9.45 -0.92
C ILE A 100 -1.32 8.81 0.44
N HIS A 101 -1.88 7.63 0.65
CA HIS A 101 -1.68 6.83 1.86
C HIS A 101 -0.59 5.81 1.61
N LEU A 102 0.37 5.72 2.53
CA LEU A 102 1.43 4.71 2.47
C LEU A 102 1.08 3.55 3.38
N VAL A 103 1.28 2.33 2.90
CA VAL A 103 1.05 1.11 3.68
C VAL A 103 2.38 0.45 3.92
N THR A 104 2.72 0.23 5.19
CA THR A 104 3.99 -0.36 5.61
C THR A 104 3.79 -1.53 6.57
N LEU A 105 4.88 -2.24 6.85
CA LEU A 105 4.99 -3.25 7.91
C LEU A 105 5.94 -2.73 8.99
N LEU A 106 5.80 -3.19 10.23
CA LEU A 106 6.78 -2.93 11.30
C LEU A 106 8.01 -3.84 11.12
N GLU A 107 8.78 -3.55 10.08
CA GLU A 107 10.02 -4.24 9.72
C GLU A 107 10.99 -3.18 9.17
N ALA A 108 12.29 -3.31 9.45
CA ALA A 108 13.30 -2.28 9.16
C ALA A 108 13.28 -1.81 7.69
N LEU A 109 13.28 -2.74 6.73
CA LEU A 109 13.30 -2.38 5.31
C LEU A 109 12.00 -1.68 4.84
N PRO A 110 10.78 -2.20 5.11
CA PRO A 110 9.54 -1.50 4.79
C PRO A 110 9.42 -0.11 5.41
N ILE A 111 9.90 0.07 6.65
CA ILE A 111 9.91 1.39 7.31
C ILE A 111 10.83 2.34 6.56
N GLN A 112 12.08 1.91 6.27
CA GLN A 112 13.03 2.71 5.51
C GLN A 112 12.46 3.12 4.14
N GLU A 113 11.93 2.16 3.37
CA GLU A 113 11.29 2.44 2.08
C GLU A 113 10.12 3.43 2.20
N THR A 114 9.36 3.36 3.29
CA THR A 114 8.24 4.28 3.55
C THR A 114 8.75 5.69 3.82
N VAL A 115 9.81 5.84 4.62
CA VAL A 115 10.43 7.15 4.91
C VAL A 115 11.00 7.77 3.63
N GLU A 116 11.70 6.98 2.81
CA GLU A 116 12.24 7.41 1.52
C GLU A 116 11.10 7.86 0.58
N ALA A 117 10.02 7.07 0.49
CA ALA A 117 8.85 7.42 -0.33
C ALA A 117 8.16 8.70 0.15
N ILE A 118 8.08 8.94 1.46
CA ILE A 118 7.56 10.20 2.02
C ILE A 118 8.41 11.39 1.56
N GLN A 119 9.73 11.25 1.57
CA GLN A 119 10.64 12.31 1.13
C GLN A 119 10.47 12.59 -0.37
N GLU A 120 10.48 11.54 -1.21
CA GLU A 120 10.26 11.67 -2.65
C GLU A 120 8.91 12.34 -2.98
N LEU A 121 7.82 11.93 -2.32
CA LEU A 121 6.49 12.51 -2.54
C LEU A 121 6.43 13.99 -2.11
N ARG A 122 7.13 14.36 -1.03
CA ARG A 122 7.25 15.77 -0.59
C ARG A 122 8.03 16.62 -1.58
N GLU A 123 9.12 16.09 -2.13
CA GLU A 123 9.91 16.78 -3.17
C GLU A 123 9.10 17.01 -4.45
N MET A 124 8.11 16.16 -4.71
CA MET A 124 7.17 16.29 -5.82
C MET A 124 5.95 17.15 -5.48
N ASP A 125 5.86 17.73 -4.29
CA ASP A 125 4.72 18.53 -3.80
C ASP A 125 3.39 17.75 -3.86
N LEU A 126 3.42 16.44 -3.57
CA LEU A 126 2.24 15.58 -3.59
C LEU A 126 1.62 15.47 -2.20
N PRO A 127 0.27 15.44 -2.09
CA PRO A 127 -0.43 15.43 -0.82
C PRO A 127 -0.34 14.07 -0.14
N ILE A 128 0.40 14.02 0.98
CA ILE A 128 0.55 12.82 1.80
C ILE A 128 -0.60 12.77 2.80
N GLY A 129 -1.29 11.63 2.82
CA GLY A 129 -2.33 11.32 3.80
C GLY A 129 -1.77 10.63 5.04
N SER A 130 -2.25 9.43 5.34
CA SER A 130 -1.83 8.65 6.51
C SER A 130 -0.80 7.59 6.15
N VAL A 131 0.07 7.25 7.11
CA VAL A 131 0.84 6.02 7.07
C VAL A 131 0.04 4.94 7.79
N ILE A 132 -0.22 3.83 7.11
CA ILE A 132 -1.00 2.70 7.59
C ILE A 132 -0.05 1.55 7.90
N VAL A 133 0.10 1.23 9.19
CA VAL A 133 0.86 0.07 9.62
C VAL A 133 -0.02 -1.16 9.49
N ASN A 134 0.32 -2.05 8.56
CA ASN A 134 -0.43 -3.25 8.25
C ASN A 134 0.19 -4.48 8.92
N ARG A 135 -0.60 -5.56 9.04
CA ARG A 135 -0.17 -6.86 9.58
C ARG A 135 0.48 -6.75 10.96
N THR A 136 -0.06 -5.87 11.81
CA THR A 136 0.36 -5.79 13.22
C THR A 136 0.04 -7.12 13.92
N ILE A 137 0.94 -7.55 14.80
CA ILE A 137 0.72 -8.73 15.63
C ILE A 137 0.22 -8.24 17.00
N PRO A 138 -0.95 -8.71 17.49
CA PRO A 138 -1.39 -8.39 18.83
C PRO A 138 -0.41 -8.93 19.88
N ALA A 139 -0.15 -8.16 20.91
CA ALA A 139 0.58 -8.63 22.07
C ALA A 139 -0.41 -9.37 22.99
N TYR A 140 -0.51 -10.69 22.85
CA TYR A 140 -1.42 -11.52 23.67
C TYR A 140 -0.97 -11.66 25.13
N LEU A 141 0.30 -11.35 25.44
CA LEU A 141 0.88 -11.39 26.79
C LEU A 141 0.96 -9.98 27.37
N ALA A 142 0.94 -9.87 28.70
CA ALA A 142 1.28 -8.64 29.39
C ALA A 142 2.75 -8.23 29.07
N PRO A 143 3.10 -6.92 29.12
CA PRO A 143 4.43 -6.45 28.72
C PRO A 143 5.59 -7.18 29.42
N ASP A 144 5.48 -7.41 30.73
CA ASP A 144 6.52 -8.08 31.51
C ASP A 144 6.66 -9.56 31.13
N ASP A 145 5.55 -10.25 30.88
CA ASP A 145 5.56 -11.65 30.46
C ASP A 145 6.03 -11.79 29.01
N LEU A 146 5.72 -10.81 28.17
CA LEU A 146 6.19 -10.74 26.79
C LEU A 146 7.72 -10.60 26.75
N ALA A 147 8.29 -9.72 27.60
CA ALA A 147 9.74 -9.51 27.68
C ALA A 147 10.45 -10.80 28.13
N LYS A 148 9.97 -11.45 29.20
CA LYS A 148 10.52 -12.74 29.68
C LYS A 148 10.42 -13.82 28.62
N ALA A 149 9.25 -13.95 27.97
CA ALA A 149 9.04 -14.95 26.93
C ALA A 149 9.95 -14.72 25.71
N ALA A 150 10.24 -13.46 25.35
CA ALA A 150 11.17 -13.13 24.27
C ALA A 150 12.61 -13.57 24.59
N GLU A 151 13.00 -13.57 25.88
CA GLU A 151 14.27 -14.08 26.35
C GLU A 151 14.29 -15.63 26.53
N GLY A 152 13.16 -16.28 26.26
CA GLY A 152 12.97 -17.73 26.42
C GLY A 152 12.60 -18.15 27.86
N ASP A 153 12.37 -17.21 28.77
CA ASP A 153 11.94 -17.47 30.14
C ASP A 153 10.41 -17.60 30.20
N VAL A 154 9.93 -18.84 30.04
CA VAL A 154 8.51 -19.18 30.13
C VAL A 154 8.31 -20.24 31.21
N ASP A 155 7.51 -19.91 32.23
CA ASP A 155 7.14 -20.87 33.28
C ASP A 155 6.17 -21.93 32.71
N ALA A 156 6.75 -23.07 32.31
CA ALA A 156 5.99 -24.18 31.72
C ALA A 156 4.96 -24.78 32.69
N ASP A 157 5.24 -24.80 33.99
CA ASP A 157 4.32 -25.34 34.99
C ASP A 157 3.13 -24.42 35.20
N ALA A 158 3.36 -23.13 35.23
CA ALA A 158 2.29 -22.13 35.29
C ALA A 158 1.38 -22.21 34.04
N VAL A 159 1.98 -22.33 32.85
CA VAL A 159 1.21 -22.50 31.60
C VAL A 159 0.38 -23.78 31.63
N ARG A 160 0.97 -24.90 32.03
CA ARG A 160 0.26 -26.19 32.13
C ARG A 160 -0.91 -26.11 33.13
N SER A 161 -0.69 -25.49 34.28
CA SER A 161 -1.70 -25.26 35.30
C SER A 161 -2.86 -24.37 34.78
N GLY A 162 -2.52 -23.30 34.07
CA GLY A 162 -3.52 -22.40 33.45
C GLY A 162 -4.37 -23.13 32.41
N LEU A 163 -3.77 -23.94 31.55
CA LEU A 163 -4.49 -24.74 30.56
C LEU A 163 -5.43 -25.74 31.25
N ALA A 164 -4.97 -26.44 32.28
CA ALA A 164 -5.79 -27.37 33.04
C ALA A 164 -6.99 -26.67 33.69
N THR A 165 -6.80 -25.47 34.24
CA THR A 165 -7.87 -24.66 34.83
C THR A 165 -8.89 -24.23 33.77
N ALA A 166 -8.45 -23.99 32.52
CA ALA A 166 -9.31 -23.69 31.38
C ALA A 166 -9.95 -24.95 30.76
N GLY A 167 -9.70 -26.15 31.30
CA GLY A 167 -10.20 -27.41 30.77
C GLY A 167 -9.51 -27.89 29.49
N ILE A 168 -8.34 -27.36 29.19
CA ILE A 168 -7.57 -27.70 27.98
C ILE A 168 -6.49 -28.71 28.35
N THR A 169 -6.49 -29.86 27.68
CA THR A 169 -5.47 -30.90 27.84
C THR A 169 -4.72 -31.05 26.53
N LEU A 170 -3.39 -30.91 26.58
CA LEU A 170 -2.50 -31.08 25.43
C LEU A 170 -1.63 -32.34 25.63
N SER A 171 -1.22 -32.95 24.53
CA SER A 171 -0.13 -33.93 24.55
C SER A 171 1.20 -33.23 24.89
N ASP A 172 2.20 -33.99 25.36
CA ASP A 172 3.53 -33.40 25.65
C ASP A 172 4.16 -32.78 24.40
N THR A 173 3.92 -33.34 23.22
CA THR A 173 4.40 -32.79 21.94
C THR A 173 3.71 -31.46 21.61
N ASP A 174 2.39 -31.38 21.74
CA ASP A 174 1.64 -30.16 21.47
C ASP A 174 1.96 -29.06 22.49
N PHE A 175 2.16 -29.45 23.75
CA PHE A 175 2.58 -28.52 24.81
C PHE A 175 3.96 -27.94 24.54
N ALA A 176 4.94 -28.75 24.13
CA ALA A 176 6.27 -28.27 23.75
C ALA A 176 6.18 -27.34 22.51
N GLY A 177 5.31 -27.65 21.56
CA GLY A 177 5.00 -26.80 20.43
C GLY A 177 4.42 -25.44 20.83
N LEU A 178 3.47 -25.43 21.78
CA LEU A 178 2.88 -24.21 22.32
C LEU A 178 3.94 -23.31 22.99
N LEU A 179 4.83 -23.86 23.81
CA LEU A 179 5.91 -23.09 24.45
C LEU A 179 6.84 -22.49 23.41
N THR A 180 7.22 -23.27 22.40
CA THR A 180 8.06 -22.79 21.29
C THR A 180 7.39 -21.63 20.53
N GLU A 181 6.12 -21.76 20.20
CA GLU A 181 5.36 -20.72 19.51
C GLU A 181 5.19 -19.46 20.38
N THR A 182 5.01 -19.63 21.69
CA THR A 182 4.94 -18.49 22.64
C THR A 182 6.23 -17.68 22.62
N ILE A 183 7.39 -18.33 22.69
CA ILE A 183 8.69 -17.68 22.60
C ILE A 183 8.88 -16.96 21.27
N GLN A 184 8.59 -17.65 20.17
CA GLN A 184 8.69 -17.07 18.82
C GLN A 184 7.74 -15.89 18.62
N HIS A 185 6.51 -15.98 19.14
CA HIS A 185 5.56 -14.88 19.12
C HIS A 185 6.10 -13.67 19.90
N ALA A 186 6.56 -13.88 21.11
CA ALA A 186 7.12 -12.82 21.95
C ALA A 186 8.32 -12.13 21.29
N THR A 187 9.25 -12.91 20.72
CA THR A 187 10.40 -12.40 19.98
C THR A 187 9.97 -11.54 18.78
N ARG A 188 8.96 -12.00 18.00
CA ARG A 188 8.43 -11.23 16.87
C ARG A 188 7.75 -9.92 17.30
N VAL A 189 7.03 -9.94 18.42
CA VAL A 189 6.36 -8.72 18.94
C VAL A 189 7.40 -7.73 19.45
N ALA A 190 8.43 -8.19 20.19
CA ALA A 190 9.51 -7.35 20.70
C ALA A 190 10.28 -6.66 19.55
N ALA A 191 10.70 -7.41 18.54
CA ALA A 191 11.38 -6.86 17.37
C ALA A 191 10.57 -5.81 16.62
N ARG A 192 9.24 -5.99 16.56
CA ARG A 192 8.34 -5.01 15.93
C ARG A 192 8.12 -3.76 16.77
N ALA A 193 8.11 -3.88 18.09
CA ALA A 193 8.05 -2.73 18.99
C ALA A 193 9.27 -1.82 18.79
N GLU A 194 10.47 -2.38 18.74
CA GLU A 194 11.70 -1.64 18.46
C GLU A 194 11.66 -0.94 17.10
N SER A 195 11.08 -1.59 16.07
CA SER A 195 10.94 -1.01 14.75
C SER A 195 9.91 0.13 14.70
N ALA A 196 8.97 0.19 15.64
CA ALA A 196 7.95 1.24 15.70
C ALA A 196 8.47 2.53 16.38
N GLU A 197 9.59 2.46 17.12
CA GLU A 197 10.21 3.60 17.79
C GLU A 197 11.20 4.37 16.87
N GLN A 198 11.56 3.80 15.74
CA GLN A 198 12.41 4.42 14.71
C GLN A 198 11.60 5.32 13.78
#